data_4e48dd84debf754cc66a8f00aac12f2e
#
_entry.id   4e48dd84debf754cc66a8f00aac12f2e
#
_cell.length_a   1.000
_cell.length_b   1.000
_cell.length_c   1.000
_cell.angle_alpha   90.00
_cell.angle_beta   90.00
_cell.angle_gamma   90.00
#
_symmetry.space_group_name_H-M   'P 1'
#
loop_
_entity.id
_entity.type
_entity.pdbx_description
1 polymer ?
#
loop_
_entity_poly.entity_id
_entity_poly.type
_entity_poly.pdbx_seq_one_letter_code
_entity_poly.pdbx_strand_id
1 'polypeptide(L)'
;MNLRQLAAQLGLSQTTVSRALNGYPEVSEATRRRVNEAALATGYTPNPRARGLATGRAMAIGHVIPISTSHEMMNPVFGDFIAGASETYLAAGYDMTLTLSGDADEADNYRRLKAKGNVDGIIVHGPRISDGRIPFLTGLGMPFVVHGRASQTRQPYSWIDMDNTGAFCRAASFLLDLGHRRIALLNGLETMDFAHRRELGYLKALAARGVAPDPALIRGEEMTEPYGYRAARDMLALETPPTAFLVSSLISAIGVRRAIHDAGLRMGHDVSVLSHDDDFSYLSNGRDLPQFTATRSPVREAGRLAAEMLLRRIADPGLPPETRVLEAQLIIGDSTGPAPSRPRQVPA
;
A
#
# COMPACT_ATOMS: atom_id res chain seq x y z
N MET A 1 18.61 24.34 -24.87
CA MET A 1 19.95 24.90 -24.49
C MET A 1 20.69 23.85 -23.66
N ASN A 2 22.05 23.85 -23.67
CA ASN A 2 22.84 22.97 -22.80
C ASN A 2 23.70 23.81 -21.82
N LEU A 3 24.31 23.16 -20.82
CA LEU A 3 25.12 23.82 -19.77
C LEU A 3 26.23 24.71 -20.33
N ARG A 4 26.90 24.22 -21.41
CA ARG A 4 27.99 24.97 -22.06
C ARG A 4 27.49 26.25 -22.70
N GLN A 5 26.32 26.23 -23.34
CA GLN A 5 25.72 27.41 -23.96
C GLN A 5 25.24 28.41 -22.92
N LEU A 6 24.64 27.95 -21.83
CA LEU A 6 24.23 28.83 -20.72
C LEU A 6 25.45 29.49 -20.05
N ALA A 7 26.51 28.72 -19.82
CA ALA A 7 27.75 29.25 -19.27
C ALA A 7 28.40 30.33 -20.18
N ALA A 8 28.44 30.08 -21.50
CA ALA A 8 28.94 31.06 -22.48
C ALA A 8 28.10 32.33 -22.50
N GLN A 9 26.77 32.24 -22.46
CA GLN A 9 25.86 33.38 -22.41
C GLN A 9 26.07 34.26 -21.17
N LEU A 10 26.39 33.63 -20.04
CA LEU A 10 26.61 34.32 -18.77
C LEU A 10 28.05 34.78 -18.56
N GLY A 11 28.99 34.42 -19.45
CA GLY A 11 30.42 34.69 -19.28
C GLY A 11 31.02 33.98 -18.07
N LEU A 12 30.49 32.83 -17.71
CA LEU A 12 30.91 32.03 -16.55
C LEU A 12 31.47 30.65 -16.99
N SER A 13 32.26 30.01 -16.12
CA SER A 13 32.67 28.63 -16.35
C SER A 13 31.49 27.67 -16.18
N GLN A 14 31.50 26.55 -16.91
CA GLN A 14 30.49 25.49 -16.74
C GLN A 14 30.42 25.02 -15.28
N THR A 15 31.55 24.93 -14.60
CA THR A 15 31.65 24.55 -13.19
C THR A 15 30.93 25.59 -12.30
N THR A 16 31.13 26.88 -12.53
CA THR A 16 30.46 27.96 -11.77
C THR A 16 28.95 27.91 -11.96
N VAL A 17 28.47 27.75 -13.21
CA VAL A 17 27.04 27.64 -13.51
C VAL A 17 26.44 26.37 -12.87
N SER A 18 27.11 25.21 -12.97
CA SER A 18 26.68 23.99 -12.33
C SER A 18 26.60 24.12 -10.81
N ARG A 19 27.60 24.71 -10.15
CA ARG A 19 27.59 24.93 -8.70
C ARG A 19 26.51 25.93 -8.29
N ALA A 20 26.28 26.98 -9.05
CA ALA A 20 25.20 27.96 -8.82
C ALA A 20 23.82 27.26 -8.82
N LEU A 21 23.54 26.46 -9.86
CA LEU A 21 22.29 25.71 -10.02
C LEU A 21 22.07 24.64 -8.93
N ASN A 22 23.15 24.10 -8.38
CA ASN A 22 23.10 23.09 -7.31
C ASN A 22 23.21 23.69 -5.89
N GLY A 23 23.21 25.04 -5.77
CA GLY A 23 23.15 25.68 -4.45
C GLY A 23 24.45 25.65 -3.64
N TYR A 24 25.60 25.35 -4.26
CA TYR A 24 26.90 25.28 -3.55
C TYR A 24 27.25 26.58 -2.83
N PRO A 25 27.69 26.55 -1.58
CA PRO A 25 27.93 27.74 -0.77
C PRO A 25 29.07 28.63 -1.30
N GLU A 26 30.01 28.10 -2.10
CA GLU A 26 31.12 28.84 -2.67
C GLU A 26 30.69 29.81 -3.78
N VAL A 27 29.45 29.73 -4.27
CA VAL A 27 28.91 30.64 -5.27
C VAL A 27 28.13 31.76 -4.60
N SER A 28 28.50 33.00 -4.87
CA SER A 28 27.81 34.16 -4.29
C SER A 28 26.34 34.18 -4.66
N GLU A 29 25.51 34.73 -3.77
CA GLU A 29 24.07 34.76 -3.96
C GLU A 29 23.65 35.57 -5.21
N ALA A 30 24.40 36.65 -5.52
CA ALA A 30 24.21 37.42 -6.73
C ALA A 30 24.44 36.58 -7.99
N THR A 31 25.51 35.79 -8.03
CA THR A 31 25.80 34.87 -9.14
C THR A 31 24.76 33.79 -9.25
N ARG A 32 24.33 33.20 -8.12
CA ARG A 32 23.30 32.17 -8.09
C ARG A 32 21.97 32.67 -8.65
N ARG A 33 21.54 33.87 -8.24
CA ARG A 33 20.31 34.49 -8.75
C ARG A 33 20.39 34.72 -10.25
N ARG A 34 21.49 35.31 -10.74
CA ARG A 34 21.74 35.58 -12.16
C ARG A 34 21.71 34.32 -13.02
N VAL A 35 22.29 33.22 -12.50
CA VAL A 35 22.28 31.90 -13.19
C VAL A 35 20.88 31.31 -13.22
N ASN A 36 20.14 31.36 -12.12
CA ASN A 36 18.77 30.83 -12.05
C ASN A 36 17.82 31.62 -12.96
N GLU A 37 17.89 32.92 -12.99
CA GLU A 37 17.11 33.79 -13.90
C GLU A 37 17.38 33.43 -15.36
N ALA A 38 18.65 33.28 -15.73
CA ALA A 38 19.02 32.92 -17.09
C ALA A 38 18.59 31.50 -17.47
N ALA A 39 18.65 30.55 -16.53
CA ALA A 39 18.17 29.20 -16.74
C ALA A 39 16.65 29.18 -16.99
N LEU A 40 15.87 29.89 -16.17
CA LEU A 40 14.44 30.07 -16.36
C LEU A 40 14.10 30.74 -17.70
N ALA A 41 14.74 31.85 -18.03
CA ALA A 41 14.51 32.59 -19.26
C ALA A 41 14.81 31.76 -20.52
N THR A 42 15.73 30.83 -20.45
CA THR A 42 16.19 30.01 -21.58
C THR A 42 15.60 28.60 -21.60
N GLY A 43 14.74 28.24 -20.63
CA GLY A 43 14.19 26.91 -20.48
C GLY A 43 15.27 25.83 -20.21
N TYR A 44 16.44 26.25 -19.70
CA TYR A 44 17.49 25.27 -19.37
C TYR A 44 17.17 24.52 -18.06
N THR A 45 17.12 23.21 -18.14
CA THR A 45 17.02 22.32 -16.98
C THR A 45 18.31 21.52 -16.85
N PRO A 46 18.95 21.47 -15.66
CA PRO A 46 20.11 20.63 -15.44
C PRO A 46 19.81 19.16 -15.80
N ASN A 47 20.73 18.51 -16.49
CA ASN A 47 20.58 17.10 -16.80
C ASN A 47 20.62 16.27 -15.48
N PRO A 48 19.56 15.53 -15.12
CA PRO A 48 19.50 14.76 -13.87
C PRO A 48 20.66 13.78 -13.74
N ARG A 49 21.09 13.15 -14.84
CA ARG A 49 22.23 12.22 -14.85
C ARG A 49 23.56 12.91 -14.53
N ALA A 50 23.79 14.11 -15.07
CA ALA A 50 24.98 14.89 -14.77
C ALA A 50 24.98 15.39 -13.32
N ARG A 51 23.81 15.73 -12.79
CA ARG A 51 23.62 16.09 -11.38
C ARG A 51 23.88 14.86 -10.46
N GLY A 52 23.34 13.71 -10.81
CA GLY A 52 23.58 12.46 -10.09
C GLY A 52 25.06 12.08 -10.02
N LEU A 53 25.79 12.22 -11.13
CA LEU A 53 27.24 12.01 -11.15
C LEU A 53 28.01 12.98 -10.25
N ALA A 54 27.57 14.24 -10.15
CA ALA A 54 28.23 15.25 -9.34
C ALA A 54 27.90 15.11 -7.84
N THR A 55 26.71 14.64 -7.49
CA THR A 55 26.24 14.52 -6.09
C THR A 55 26.33 13.12 -5.53
N GLY A 56 26.58 12.11 -6.37
CA GLY A 56 26.50 10.69 -6.02
C GLY A 56 25.07 10.22 -5.71
N ARG A 57 24.04 11.00 -6.07
CA ARG A 57 22.62 10.70 -5.81
C ARG A 57 21.80 10.69 -7.09
N ALA A 58 20.95 9.67 -7.25
CA ALA A 58 20.04 9.56 -8.37
C ALA A 58 18.90 10.59 -8.32
N MET A 59 18.55 11.07 -7.13
CA MET A 59 17.36 11.86 -6.84
C MET A 59 16.08 11.16 -7.32
N ALA A 60 16.02 9.85 -7.17
CA ALA A 60 14.89 9.03 -7.53
C ALA A 60 14.67 7.91 -6.50
N ILE A 61 13.41 7.59 -6.25
CA ILE A 61 12.99 6.50 -5.37
C ILE A 61 12.36 5.40 -6.21
N GLY A 62 12.76 4.16 -5.94
CA GLY A 62 12.19 2.97 -6.58
C GLY A 62 11.00 2.42 -5.79
N HIS A 63 9.89 2.19 -6.48
CA HIS A 63 8.81 1.35 -5.99
C HIS A 63 8.87 0.03 -6.77
N VAL A 64 9.18 -1.07 -6.10
CA VAL A 64 9.21 -2.40 -6.72
C VAL A 64 7.92 -3.11 -6.34
N ILE A 65 7.08 -3.35 -7.35
CA ILE A 65 5.78 -3.98 -7.20
C ILE A 65 5.89 -5.41 -7.72
N PRO A 66 5.66 -6.43 -6.87
CA PRO A 66 5.68 -7.81 -7.31
C PRO A 66 4.53 -8.09 -8.28
N ILE A 67 4.81 -8.74 -9.42
CA ILE A 67 3.79 -9.23 -10.34
C ILE A 67 3.46 -10.68 -9.97
N SER A 68 3.21 -10.96 -8.70
CA SER A 68 2.74 -12.28 -8.28
C SER A 68 1.29 -12.52 -8.69
N THR A 69 0.58 -11.42 -9.02
CA THR A 69 -0.81 -11.43 -9.47
C THR A 69 -1.01 -10.49 -10.65
N SER A 70 -1.95 -10.83 -11.55
CA SER A 70 -2.22 -10.04 -12.76
C SER A 70 -2.83 -8.66 -12.47
N HIS A 71 -3.30 -8.39 -11.24
CA HIS A 71 -4.11 -7.22 -10.91
C HIS A 71 -3.48 -6.30 -9.85
N GLU A 72 -2.27 -6.59 -9.38
CA GLU A 72 -1.65 -5.85 -8.28
C GLU A 72 -1.45 -4.36 -8.62
N MET A 73 -1.07 -4.06 -9.87
CA MET A 73 -0.99 -2.67 -10.37
C MET A 73 -2.33 -1.92 -10.35
N MET A 74 -3.44 -2.63 -10.38
CA MET A 74 -4.79 -2.05 -10.38
C MET A 74 -5.39 -1.99 -8.97
N ASN A 75 -4.64 -2.43 -7.95
CA ASN A 75 -5.10 -2.37 -6.57
C ASN A 75 -5.16 -0.90 -6.09
N PRO A 76 -6.34 -0.39 -5.71
CA PRO A 76 -6.53 1.00 -5.27
C PRO A 76 -5.59 1.41 -4.13
N VAL A 77 -5.28 0.49 -3.23
CA VAL A 77 -4.35 0.72 -2.10
C VAL A 77 -2.99 1.21 -2.59
N PHE A 78 -2.45 0.66 -3.68
CA PHE A 78 -1.19 1.13 -4.25
C PHE A 78 -1.31 2.55 -4.82
N GLY A 79 -2.41 2.86 -5.50
CA GLY A 79 -2.64 4.18 -6.06
C GLY A 79 -2.61 5.27 -4.99
N ASP A 80 -3.35 5.09 -3.91
CA ASP A 80 -3.41 6.06 -2.82
C ASP A 80 -2.13 6.12 -1.98
N PHE A 81 -1.47 4.98 -1.75
CA PHE A 81 -0.16 4.96 -1.11
C PHE A 81 0.88 5.74 -1.93
N ILE A 82 0.96 5.48 -3.24
CA ILE A 82 1.87 6.18 -4.15
C ILE A 82 1.55 7.68 -4.21
N ALA A 83 0.28 8.06 -4.23
CA ALA A 83 -0.14 9.46 -4.21
C ALA A 83 0.37 10.18 -2.94
N GLY A 84 0.22 9.55 -1.76
CA GLY A 84 0.75 10.10 -0.51
C GLY A 84 2.28 10.18 -0.48
N ALA A 85 2.97 9.15 -0.98
CA ALA A 85 4.43 9.13 -1.06
C ALA A 85 4.98 10.19 -2.03
N SER A 86 4.31 10.37 -3.18
CA SER A 86 4.75 11.30 -4.22
C SER A 86 4.72 12.76 -3.78
N GLU A 87 3.81 13.16 -2.89
CA GLU A 87 3.79 14.50 -2.30
C GLU A 87 5.10 14.80 -1.56
N THR A 88 5.57 13.84 -0.76
CA THR A 88 6.83 13.94 -0.01
C THR A 88 8.04 13.94 -0.94
N TYR A 89 8.05 13.08 -1.97
CA TYR A 89 9.13 13.02 -2.95
C TYR A 89 9.26 14.34 -3.73
N LEU A 90 8.12 14.84 -4.22
CA LEU A 90 8.09 16.11 -4.97
C LEU A 90 8.63 17.27 -4.13
N ALA A 91 8.21 17.40 -2.88
CA ALA A 91 8.69 18.43 -1.95
C ALA A 91 10.19 18.32 -1.70
N ALA A 92 10.76 17.12 -1.72
CA ALA A 92 12.19 16.86 -1.54
C ALA A 92 13.00 16.87 -2.87
N GLY A 93 12.36 17.09 -4.01
CA GLY A 93 13.00 17.10 -5.33
C GLY A 93 13.40 15.71 -5.85
N TYR A 94 12.71 14.67 -5.42
CA TYR A 94 12.92 13.29 -5.87
C TYR A 94 11.89 12.89 -6.93
N ASP A 95 12.37 12.20 -7.96
CA ASP A 95 11.53 11.51 -8.92
C ASP A 95 11.13 10.12 -8.36
N MET A 96 10.10 9.51 -8.93
CA MET A 96 9.66 8.16 -8.60
C MET A 96 9.81 7.24 -9.82
N THR A 97 10.33 6.04 -9.58
CA THR A 97 10.45 4.98 -10.59
C THR A 97 9.64 3.77 -10.15
N LEU A 98 8.70 3.33 -10.99
CA LEU A 98 7.97 2.09 -10.81
C LEU A 98 8.69 0.96 -11.55
N THR A 99 8.97 -0.14 -10.85
CA THR A 99 9.53 -1.34 -11.43
C THR A 99 8.61 -2.51 -11.12
N LEU A 100 8.11 -3.16 -12.17
CA LEU A 100 7.37 -4.40 -12.05
C LEU A 100 8.35 -5.55 -11.99
N SER A 101 8.19 -6.46 -11.04
CA SER A 101 9.11 -7.59 -10.83
C SER A 101 8.33 -8.89 -10.68
N GLY A 102 8.59 -9.85 -11.54
CA GLY A 102 8.18 -11.24 -11.32
C GLY A 102 9.02 -11.89 -10.22
N ASP A 103 8.46 -12.88 -9.53
CA ASP A 103 9.12 -13.58 -8.41
C ASP A 103 10.51 -14.15 -8.79
N ALA A 104 10.66 -14.66 -10.01
CA ALA A 104 11.91 -15.26 -10.49
C ALA A 104 13.05 -14.23 -10.69
N ASP A 105 12.71 -12.97 -10.99
CA ASP A 105 13.68 -11.95 -11.40
C ASP A 105 13.89 -10.87 -10.33
N GLU A 106 13.23 -10.98 -9.19
CA GLU A 106 13.15 -9.91 -8.19
C GLU A 106 14.54 -9.52 -7.65
N ALA A 107 15.36 -10.50 -7.28
CA ALA A 107 16.72 -10.27 -6.80
C ALA A 107 17.61 -9.57 -7.86
N ASP A 108 17.47 -9.97 -9.12
CA ASP A 108 18.23 -9.37 -10.23
C ASP A 108 17.74 -7.96 -10.55
N ASN A 109 16.46 -7.68 -10.37
CA ASN A 109 15.92 -6.34 -10.48
C ASN A 109 16.53 -5.41 -9.42
N TYR A 110 16.63 -5.84 -8.16
CA TYR A 110 17.28 -5.06 -7.11
C TYR A 110 18.78 -4.84 -7.38
N ARG A 111 19.52 -5.89 -7.83
CA ARG A 111 20.92 -5.74 -8.22
C ARG A 111 21.10 -4.75 -9.37
N ARG A 112 20.22 -4.81 -10.39
CA ARG A 112 20.26 -3.88 -11.52
C ARG A 112 19.96 -2.44 -11.11
N LEU A 113 18.98 -2.21 -10.23
CA LEU A 113 18.68 -0.88 -9.71
C LEU A 113 19.88 -0.29 -8.97
N LYS A 114 20.53 -1.08 -8.11
CA LYS A 114 21.75 -0.69 -7.38
C LYS A 114 22.90 -0.41 -8.33
N ALA A 115 23.21 -1.34 -9.26
CA ALA A 115 24.33 -1.22 -10.18
C ALA A 115 24.22 -0.04 -11.15
N LYS A 116 22.98 0.29 -11.58
CA LYS A 116 22.72 1.45 -12.44
C LYS A 116 22.79 2.77 -11.70
N GLY A 117 22.70 2.77 -10.37
CA GLY A 117 22.60 3.97 -9.57
C GLY A 117 21.39 4.85 -9.95
N ASN A 118 20.27 4.23 -10.36
CA ASN A 118 19.10 4.95 -10.85
C ASN A 118 18.13 5.35 -9.73
N VAL A 119 18.33 4.82 -8.52
CA VAL A 119 17.51 5.12 -7.34
C VAL A 119 18.41 5.20 -6.11
N ASP A 120 18.06 6.08 -5.18
CA ASP A 120 18.78 6.26 -3.91
C ASP A 120 18.20 5.36 -2.80
N GLY A 121 16.98 4.89 -2.97
CA GLY A 121 16.31 4.00 -2.03
C GLY A 121 15.05 3.37 -2.64
N ILE A 122 14.48 2.41 -1.92
CA ILE A 122 13.38 1.58 -2.41
C ILE A 122 12.27 1.45 -1.38
N ILE A 123 11.01 1.53 -1.83
CA ILE A 123 9.85 1.03 -1.09
C ILE A 123 9.55 -0.39 -1.57
N VAL A 124 9.52 -1.32 -0.62
CA VAL A 124 9.14 -2.72 -0.83
C VAL A 124 7.68 -2.90 -0.46
N HIS A 125 6.88 -3.40 -1.37
CA HIS A 125 5.44 -3.61 -1.15
C HIS A 125 5.11 -5.07 -0.90
N GLY A 126 3.97 -5.30 -0.21
CA GLY A 126 3.37 -6.61 -0.05
C GLY A 126 4.32 -7.67 0.50
N PRO A 127 4.83 -7.53 1.74
CA PRO A 127 5.73 -8.51 2.30
C PRO A 127 5.01 -9.84 2.56
N ARG A 128 5.75 -10.94 2.35
CA ARG A 128 5.34 -12.28 2.72
C ARG A 128 5.61 -12.51 4.21
N ILE A 129 5.01 -13.55 4.80
CA ILE A 129 5.21 -13.94 6.19
C ILE A 129 6.71 -14.13 6.50
N SER A 130 7.44 -14.85 5.62
CA SER A 130 8.90 -14.93 5.59
C SER A 130 9.38 -14.33 4.28
N ASP A 131 10.04 -13.16 4.36
CA ASP A 131 10.37 -12.37 3.18
C ASP A 131 11.88 -12.26 2.95
N GLY A 132 12.37 -13.00 1.97
CA GLY A 132 13.79 -13.04 1.58
C GLY A 132 14.34 -11.72 1.01
N ARG A 133 13.46 -10.81 0.58
CA ARG A 133 13.86 -9.48 0.07
C ARG A 133 14.54 -8.64 1.14
N ILE A 134 14.09 -8.75 2.39
CA ILE A 134 14.60 -7.95 3.51
C ILE A 134 16.08 -8.23 3.78
N PRO A 135 16.52 -9.48 4.06
CA PRO A 135 17.95 -9.78 4.23
C PRO A 135 18.75 -9.50 2.96
N PHE A 136 18.16 -9.73 1.78
CA PHE A 136 18.82 -9.46 0.51
C PHE A 136 19.15 -7.97 0.33
N LEU A 137 18.17 -7.07 0.51
CA LEU A 137 18.34 -5.62 0.39
C LEU A 137 19.30 -5.06 1.45
N THR A 138 19.25 -5.61 2.66
CA THR A 138 20.21 -5.27 3.71
C THR A 138 21.63 -5.63 3.30
N GLY A 139 21.85 -6.85 2.80
CA GLY A 139 23.15 -7.29 2.30
C GLY A 139 23.65 -6.49 1.09
N LEU A 140 22.72 -6.00 0.27
CA LEU A 140 23.02 -5.14 -0.87
C LEU A 140 23.40 -3.70 -0.43
N GLY A 141 23.12 -3.31 0.82
CA GLY A 141 23.36 -1.94 1.31
C GLY A 141 22.49 -0.91 0.59
N MET A 142 21.26 -1.28 0.21
CA MET A 142 20.27 -0.40 -0.40
C MET A 142 19.36 0.17 0.70
N PRO A 143 19.23 1.50 0.85
CA PRO A 143 18.23 2.08 1.72
C PRO A 143 16.83 1.62 1.31
N PHE A 144 16.05 1.07 2.25
CA PHE A 144 14.68 0.64 1.96
C PHE A 144 13.75 0.79 3.16
N VAL A 145 12.47 0.90 2.87
CA VAL A 145 11.36 0.82 3.82
C VAL A 145 10.33 -0.17 3.27
N VAL A 146 9.75 -0.99 4.14
CA VAL A 146 8.74 -1.97 3.77
C VAL A 146 7.34 -1.41 4.08
N HIS A 147 6.46 -1.41 3.10
CA HIS A 147 5.03 -1.17 3.28
C HIS A 147 4.35 -2.49 3.65
N GLY A 148 4.01 -2.63 4.91
CA GLY A 148 3.68 -3.86 5.60
C GLY A 148 4.85 -4.35 6.45
N ARG A 149 4.73 -5.53 7.04
CA ARG A 149 5.82 -6.20 7.76
C ARG A 149 5.82 -7.70 7.49
N ALA A 150 6.96 -8.35 7.69
CA ALA A 150 7.15 -9.79 7.57
C ALA A 150 7.30 -10.37 8.98
N SER A 151 6.29 -11.08 9.48
CA SER A 151 6.19 -11.54 10.88
C SER A 151 7.29 -12.51 11.30
N GLN A 152 7.82 -13.29 10.35
CA GLN A 152 8.88 -14.27 10.63
C GLN A 152 10.29 -13.75 10.35
N THR A 153 10.46 -12.49 9.94
CA THR A 153 11.77 -11.89 9.73
C THR A 153 12.32 -11.38 11.07
N ARG A 154 13.45 -11.94 11.51
CA ARG A 154 14.11 -11.58 12.78
C ARG A 154 15.05 -10.39 12.67
N GLN A 155 15.55 -10.11 11.46
CA GLN A 155 16.47 -9.01 11.21
C GLN A 155 15.75 -7.67 11.36
N PRO A 156 16.34 -6.66 12.07
CA PRO A 156 15.76 -5.32 12.16
C PRO A 156 15.75 -4.63 10.78
N TYR A 157 14.63 -4.00 10.42
CA TYR A 157 14.45 -3.21 9.21
C TYR A 157 13.37 -2.15 9.42
N SER A 158 13.35 -1.12 8.57
CA SER A 158 12.32 -0.08 8.62
C SER A 158 11.04 -0.51 7.92
N TRP A 159 9.90 -0.33 8.59
CA TRP A 159 8.60 -0.66 8.02
C TRP A 159 7.48 0.24 8.54
N ILE A 160 6.44 0.39 7.74
CA ILE A 160 5.17 0.99 8.12
C ILE A 160 4.04 0.02 7.78
N ASP A 161 3.13 -0.20 8.69
CA ASP A 161 2.09 -1.22 8.56
C ASP A 161 0.80 -0.78 9.25
N MET A 162 -0.30 -1.39 8.85
CA MET A 162 -1.59 -1.30 9.52
C MET A 162 -1.69 -2.34 10.63
N ASP A 163 -2.39 -2.02 11.72
CA ASP A 163 -2.79 -3.03 12.71
C ASP A 163 -3.86 -3.95 12.14
N ASN A 164 -3.43 -4.82 11.20
CA ASN A 164 -4.30 -5.77 10.52
C ASN A 164 -5.00 -6.72 11.51
N THR A 165 -4.27 -7.18 12.55
CA THR A 165 -4.84 -8.07 13.58
C THR A 165 -5.91 -7.36 14.40
N GLY A 166 -5.64 -6.15 14.88
CA GLY A 166 -6.59 -5.37 15.66
C GLY A 166 -7.80 -4.95 14.82
N ALA A 167 -7.59 -4.52 13.58
CA ALA A 167 -8.67 -4.12 12.66
C ALA A 167 -9.66 -5.28 12.44
N PHE A 168 -9.16 -6.48 12.11
CA PHE A 168 -10.03 -7.63 11.86
C PHE A 168 -10.62 -8.23 13.15
N CYS A 169 -9.92 -8.10 14.28
CA CYS A 169 -10.49 -8.45 15.57
C CYS A 169 -11.67 -7.53 15.92
N ARG A 170 -11.54 -6.21 15.73
CA ARG A 170 -12.64 -5.23 15.94
C ARG A 170 -13.80 -5.48 14.99
N ALA A 171 -13.52 -5.70 13.70
CA ALA A 171 -14.52 -5.97 12.67
C ALA A 171 -15.33 -7.23 12.96
N ALA A 172 -14.66 -8.34 13.25
CA ALA A 172 -15.32 -9.59 13.60
C ALA A 172 -16.10 -9.48 14.92
N SER A 173 -15.55 -8.79 15.93
CA SER A 173 -16.25 -8.54 17.20
C SER A 173 -17.53 -7.75 16.99
N PHE A 174 -17.50 -6.72 16.14
CA PHE A 174 -18.68 -5.94 15.79
C PHE A 174 -19.79 -6.81 15.17
N LEU A 175 -19.46 -7.70 14.22
CA LEU A 175 -20.42 -8.63 13.65
C LEU A 175 -20.96 -9.64 14.69
N LEU A 176 -20.09 -10.10 15.59
CA LEU A 176 -20.50 -10.98 16.70
C LEU A 176 -21.43 -10.26 17.68
N ASP A 177 -21.24 -8.95 17.92
CA ASP A 177 -22.10 -8.13 18.78
C ASP A 177 -23.48 -7.89 18.16
N LEU A 178 -23.57 -7.86 16.81
CA LEU A 178 -24.84 -7.88 16.08
C LEU A 178 -25.54 -9.25 16.09
N GLY A 179 -24.97 -10.25 16.75
CA GLY A 179 -25.54 -11.57 16.90
C GLY A 179 -25.12 -12.60 15.85
N HIS A 180 -24.30 -12.23 14.86
CA HIS A 180 -23.79 -13.18 13.87
C HIS A 180 -22.90 -14.23 14.54
N ARG A 181 -23.05 -15.49 14.13
CA ARG A 181 -22.22 -16.62 14.60
C ARG A 181 -21.56 -17.38 13.44
N ARG A 182 -22.16 -17.33 12.26
CA ARG A 182 -21.58 -17.85 11.01
C ARG A 182 -21.15 -16.66 10.16
N ILE A 183 -19.86 -16.31 10.29
CA ILE A 183 -19.24 -15.17 9.62
C ILE A 183 -18.23 -15.72 8.62
N ALA A 184 -18.39 -15.41 7.35
CA ALA A 184 -17.40 -15.77 6.32
C ALA A 184 -16.25 -14.76 6.31
N LEU A 185 -15.02 -15.25 6.16
CA LEU A 185 -13.83 -14.44 5.92
C LEU A 185 -13.39 -14.59 4.47
N LEU A 186 -13.47 -13.52 3.68
CA LEU A 186 -12.88 -13.44 2.35
C LEU A 186 -11.59 -12.61 2.41
N ASN A 187 -10.46 -13.30 2.41
CA ASN A 187 -9.14 -12.74 2.69
C ASN A 187 -8.29 -12.63 1.42
N GLY A 188 -7.10 -12.01 1.54
CA GLY A 188 -6.04 -12.03 0.53
C GLY A 188 -5.30 -13.37 0.51
N LEU A 189 -4.28 -13.45 -0.37
CA LEU A 189 -3.43 -14.65 -0.49
C LEU A 189 -2.77 -15.00 0.85
N GLU A 190 -2.86 -16.26 1.26
CA GLU A 190 -2.37 -16.76 2.55
C GLU A 190 -0.86 -16.57 2.77
N THR A 191 -0.08 -16.49 1.68
CA THR A 191 1.36 -16.23 1.73
C THR A 191 1.72 -14.81 2.14
N MET A 192 0.76 -13.88 2.04
CA MET A 192 0.94 -12.47 2.37
C MET A 192 0.78 -12.23 3.87
N ASP A 193 1.72 -11.54 4.48
CA ASP A 193 1.73 -11.33 5.93
C ASP A 193 0.49 -10.57 6.45
N PHE A 194 0.00 -9.59 5.70
CA PHE A 194 -1.20 -8.87 6.09
C PHE A 194 -2.42 -9.79 6.16
N ALA A 195 -2.56 -10.72 5.21
CA ALA A 195 -3.68 -11.66 5.16
C ALA A 195 -3.62 -12.63 6.35
N HIS A 196 -2.45 -13.19 6.64
CA HIS A 196 -2.25 -14.01 7.82
C HIS A 196 -2.66 -13.29 9.13
N ARG A 197 -2.26 -12.02 9.29
CA ARG A 197 -2.61 -11.26 10.50
C ARG A 197 -4.08 -10.86 10.57
N ARG A 198 -4.75 -10.65 9.44
CA ARG A 198 -6.19 -10.45 9.36
C ARG A 198 -6.95 -11.68 9.84
N GLU A 199 -6.54 -12.85 9.36
CA GLU A 199 -7.11 -14.13 9.81
C GLU A 199 -6.89 -14.35 11.31
N LEU A 200 -5.68 -14.09 11.84
CA LEU A 200 -5.44 -14.16 13.28
C LEU A 200 -6.37 -13.25 14.08
N GLY A 201 -6.64 -12.02 13.59
CA GLY A 201 -7.59 -11.10 14.21
C GLY A 201 -9.02 -11.63 14.21
N TYR A 202 -9.47 -12.17 13.09
CA TYR A 202 -10.77 -12.81 12.95
C TYR A 202 -10.92 -14.00 13.91
N LEU A 203 -9.96 -14.94 13.92
CA LEU A 203 -9.96 -16.11 14.80
C LEU A 203 -9.93 -15.71 16.28
N LYS A 204 -9.18 -14.67 16.64
CA LYS A 204 -9.14 -14.13 18.01
C LYS A 204 -10.51 -13.64 18.46
N ALA A 205 -11.25 -12.94 17.60
CA ALA A 205 -12.60 -12.47 17.92
C ALA A 205 -13.59 -13.63 18.10
N LEU A 206 -13.57 -14.62 17.23
CA LEU A 206 -14.39 -15.83 17.36
C LEU A 206 -14.11 -16.56 18.68
N ALA A 207 -12.85 -16.81 18.99
CA ALA A 207 -12.42 -17.48 20.22
C ALA A 207 -12.90 -16.74 21.47
N ALA A 208 -12.79 -15.39 21.49
CA ALA A 208 -13.24 -14.55 22.60
C ALA A 208 -14.76 -14.64 22.87
N ARG A 209 -15.56 -15.11 21.90
CA ARG A 209 -17.01 -15.30 22.01
C ARG A 209 -17.43 -16.77 22.00
N GLY A 210 -16.47 -17.70 22.13
CA GLY A 210 -16.72 -19.15 22.14
C GLY A 210 -17.30 -19.69 20.84
N VAL A 211 -17.05 -19.02 19.71
CA VAL A 211 -17.49 -19.46 18.39
C VAL A 211 -16.36 -20.23 17.72
N ALA A 212 -16.61 -21.49 17.35
CA ALA A 212 -15.65 -22.30 16.61
C ALA A 212 -15.54 -21.80 15.16
N PRO A 213 -14.32 -21.65 14.61
CA PRO A 213 -14.13 -21.31 13.21
C PRO A 213 -14.61 -22.46 12.31
N ASP A 214 -15.27 -22.13 11.20
CA ASP A 214 -15.65 -23.09 10.17
C ASP A 214 -14.73 -22.91 8.95
N PRO A 215 -13.84 -23.88 8.63
CA PRO A 215 -12.93 -23.76 7.49
C PRO A 215 -13.64 -23.57 6.14
N ALA A 216 -14.91 -24.01 6.02
CA ALA A 216 -15.71 -23.80 4.81
C ALA A 216 -16.03 -22.31 4.57
N LEU A 217 -15.95 -21.48 5.62
CA LEU A 217 -16.24 -20.06 5.58
C LEU A 217 -14.97 -19.19 5.48
N ILE A 218 -13.78 -19.77 5.31
CA ILE A 218 -12.53 -19.03 5.15
C ILE A 218 -12.01 -19.28 3.73
N ARG A 219 -11.76 -18.19 2.99
CA ARG A 219 -11.17 -18.23 1.64
C ARG A 219 -10.09 -17.15 1.53
N GLY A 220 -8.99 -17.51 0.86
CA GLY A 220 -7.87 -16.62 0.57
C GLY A 220 -7.48 -16.69 -0.90
N GLU A 221 -7.73 -15.62 -1.66
CA GLU A 221 -7.33 -15.48 -3.06
C GLU A 221 -6.88 -14.03 -3.32
N GLU A 222 -6.53 -13.74 -4.58
CA GLU A 222 -6.34 -12.37 -5.02
C GLU A 222 -7.63 -11.55 -4.85
N MET A 223 -7.53 -10.39 -4.19
CA MET A 223 -8.68 -9.58 -3.76
C MET A 223 -9.34 -8.84 -4.93
N THR A 224 -9.94 -9.58 -5.84
CA THR A 224 -10.66 -9.07 -7.02
C THR A 224 -12.18 -9.09 -6.81
N GLU A 225 -12.92 -8.32 -7.62
CA GLU A 225 -14.37 -8.36 -7.63
C GLU A 225 -14.92 -9.75 -8.04
N PRO A 226 -14.40 -10.41 -9.11
CA PRO A 226 -14.82 -11.76 -9.47
C PRO A 226 -14.57 -12.81 -8.37
N TYR A 227 -13.49 -12.69 -7.60
CA TYR A 227 -13.24 -13.54 -6.44
C TYR A 227 -14.32 -13.36 -5.38
N GLY A 228 -14.61 -12.11 -4.99
CA GLY A 228 -15.64 -11.80 -4.01
C GLY A 228 -17.00 -12.35 -4.42
N TYR A 229 -17.36 -12.22 -5.70
CA TYR A 229 -18.60 -12.75 -6.27
C TYR A 229 -18.67 -14.28 -6.19
N ARG A 230 -17.66 -14.99 -6.72
CA ARG A 230 -17.65 -16.48 -6.72
C ARG A 230 -17.69 -17.02 -5.31
N ALA A 231 -16.82 -16.54 -4.43
CA ALA A 231 -16.72 -17.02 -3.06
C ALA A 231 -18.03 -16.81 -2.28
N ALA A 232 -18.66 -15.64 -2.42
CA ALA A 232 -19.93 -15.35 -1.76
C ALA A 232 -21.05 -16.21 -2.32
N ARG A 233 -21.18 -16.35 -3.63
CA ARG A 233 -22.17 -17.22 -4.28
C ARG A 233 -22.06 -18.65 -3.77
N ASP A 234 -20.85 -19.23 -3.73
CA ASP A 234 -20.63 -20.60 -3.32
C ASP A 234 -20.93 -20.80 -1.82
N MET A 235 -20.61 -19.80 -0.98
CA MET A 235 -20.92 -19.87 0.46
C MET A 235 -22.40 -19.65 0.77
N LEU A 236 -23.10 -18.81 -0.01
CA LEU A 236 -24.55 -18.63 0.13
C LEU A 236 -25.35 -19.86 -0.30
N ALA A 237 -24.78 -20.72 -1.15
CA ALA A 237 -25.37 -21.99 -1.57
C ALA A 237 -25.14 -23.14 -0.59
N LEU A 238 -24.40 -22.96 0.51
CA LEU A 238 -24.20 -23.99 1.53
C LEU A 238 -25.54 -24.32 2.20
N GLU A 239 -25.69 -25.54 2.68
CA GLU A 239 -26.86 -25.99 3.47
C GLU A 239 -27.09 -25.07 4.68
N THR A 240 -26.01 -24.60 5.29
CA THR A 240 -26.03 -23.61 6.38
C THR A 240 -25.17 -22.40 5.96
N PRO A 241 -25.74 -21.40 5.25
CA PRO A 241 -24.98 -20.29 4.75
C PRO A 241 -24.50 -19.35 5.86
N PRO A 242 -23.45 -18.53 5.63
CA PRO A 242 -23.07 -17.46 6.54
C PRO A 242 -24.14 -16.36 6.57
N THR A 243 -24.28 -15.72 7.72
CA THR A 243 -25.15 -14.54 7.89
C THR A 243 -24.40 -13.23 7.79
N ALA A 244 -23.07 -13.29 7.75
CA ALA A 244 -22.22 -12.12 7.54
C ALA A 244 -20.95 -12.49 6.77
N PHE A 245 -20.42 -11.53 6.01
CA PHE A 245 -19.13 -11.59 5.34
C PHE A 245 -18.21 -10.49 5.89
N LEU A 246 -17.02 -10.90 6.33
CA LEU A 246 -15.89 -10.00 6.60
C LEU A 246 -14.94 -10.09 5.41
N VAL A 247 -14.76 -8.99 4.70
CA VAL A 247 -14.10 -8.96 3.38
C VAL A 247 -12.88 -8.06 3.44
N SER A 248 -11.74 -8.57 3.02
CA SER A 248 -10.44 -7.89 3.11
C SER A 248 -10.22 -6.75 2.11
N SER A 249 -11.19 -6.43 1.26
CA SER A 249 -11.08 -5.36 0.25
C SER A 249 -12.46 -4.87 -0.18
N LEU A 250 -12.61 -3.57 -0.37
CA LEU A 250 -13.83 -2.98 -0.92
C LEU A 250 -14.15 -3.53 -2.33
N ILE A 251 -13.13 -3.80 -3.13
CA ILE A 251 -13.33 -4.36 -4.48
C ILE A 251 -13.99 -5.75 -4.39
N SER A 252 -13.50 -6.61 -3.51
CA SER A 252 -14.12 -7.93 -3.29
C SER A 252 -15.52 -7.80 -2.65
N ALA A 253 -15.74 -6.81 -1.78
CA ALA A 253 -17.05 -6.55 -1.17
C ALA A 253 -18.10 -6.13 -2.21
N ILE A 254 -17.72 -5.44 -3.29
CA ILE A 254 -18.60 -5.15 -4.42
C ILE A 254 -19.08 -6.46 -5.07
N GLY A 255 -18.17 -7.43 -5.26
CA GLY A 255 -18.51 -8.75 -5.76
C GLY A 255 -19.46 -9.52 -4.82
N VAL A 256 -19.18 -9.47 -3.51
CA VAL A 256 -20.06 -10.06 -2.49
C VAL A 256 -21.47 -9.46 -2.55
N ARG A 257 -21.57 -8.14 -2.63
CA ARG A 257 -22.88 -7.44 -2.77
C ARG A 257 -23.64 -7.93 -4.00
N ARG A 258 -22.96 -8.08 -5.14
CA ARG A 258 -23.58 -8.59 -6.36
C ARG A 258 -24.10 -10.02 -6.17
N ALA A 259 -23.33 -10.91 -5.56
CA ALA A 259 -23.76 -12.27 -5.26
C ALA A 259 -24.98 -12.32 -4.34
N ILE A 260 -25.01 -11.47 -3.30
CA ILE A 260 -26.18 -11.33 -2.39
C ILE A 260 -27.41 -10.88 -3.16
N HIS A 261 -27.27 -9.88 -4.03
CA HIS A 261 -28.36 -9.37 -4.86
C HIS A 261 -28.89 -10.46 -5.84
N ASP A 262 -28.00 -11.16 -6.54
CA ASP A 262 -28.37 -12.22 -7.49
C ASP A 262 -29.05 -13.42 -6.81
N ALA A 263 -28.75 -13.65 -5.51
CA ALA A 263 -29.44 -14.61 -4.66
C ALA A 263 -30.82 -14.12 -4.14
N GLY A 264 -31.29 -12.92 -4.56
CA GLY A 264 -32.54 -12.33 -4.10
C GLY A 264 -32.51 -11.89 -2.62
N LEU A 265 -31.33 -11.73 -2.04
CA LEU A 265 -31.12 -11.31 -0.65
C LEU A 265 -30.79 -9.80 -0.57
N ARG A 266 -31.02 -9.21 0.61
CA ARG A 266 -30.74 -7.80 0.88
C ARG A 266 -29.54 -7.66 1.81
N MET A 267 -28.48 -7.02 1.31
CA MET A 267 -27.32 -6.64 2.11
C MET A 267 -27.73 -5.73 3.27
N GLY A 268 -27.17 -5.95 4.45
CA GLY A 268 -27.49 -5.22 5.68
C GLY A 268 -28.75 -5.68 6.39
N HIS A 269 -29.57 -6.52 5.75
CA HIS A 269 -30.82 -7.03 6.33
C HIS A 269 -30.86 -8.56 6.42
N ASP A 270 -30.66 -9.25 5.29
CA ASP A 270 -30.65 -10.71 5.25
C ASP A 270 -29.21 -11.25 5.43
N VAL A 271 -28.21 -10.51 4.96
CA VAL A 271 -26.78 -10.82 5.08
C VAL A 271 -26.00 -9.53 5.31
N SER A 272 -25.16 -9.52 6.34
CA SER A 272 -24.26 -8.40 6.63
C SER A 272 -22.96 -8.51 5.84
N VAL A 273 -22.40 -7.35 5.43
CA VAL A 273 -21.07 -7.27 4.78
C VAL A 273 -20.25 -6.20 5.48
N LEU A 274 -19.05 -6.54 5.95
CA LEU A 274 -18.08 -5.61 6.48
C LEU A 274 -16.82 -5.68 5.63
N SER A 275 -16.37 -4.54 5.11
CA SER A 275 -15.21 -4.41 4.25
C SER A 275 -13.97 -3.91 4.99
N HIS A 276 -12.83 -4.02 4.35
CA HIS A 276 -11.60 -3.32 4.73
C HIS A 276 -11.21 -2.35 3.62
N ASP A 277 -10.69 -1.17 4.02
CA ASP A 277 -10.29 -0.05 3.16
C ASP A 277 -11.41 0.44 2.23
N ASP A 278 -12.09 1.48 2.65
CA ASP A 278 -13.26 2.05 1.96
C ASP A 278 -13.06 3.51 1.50
N ASP A 279 -11.91 4.10 1.77
CA ASP A 279 -11.62 5.52 1.48
C ASP A 279 -10.50 5.62 0.44
N PHE A 280 -10.89 5.54 -0.82
CA PHE A 280 -9.99 5.66 -1.96
C PHE A 280 -10.30 6.90 -2.78
N SER A 281 -9.27 7.52 -3.34
CA SER A 281 -9.38 8.77 -4.09
C SER A 281 -10.33 8.71 -5.29
N TYR A 282 -10.60 7.52 -5.84
CA TYR A 282 -11.47 7.34 -7.02
C TYR A 282 -12.63 6.39 -6.79
N LEU A 283 -12.75 5.77 -5.62
CA LEU A 283 -13.84 4.86 -5.29
C LEU A 283 -14.45 5.26 -3.94
N SER A 284 -15.62 5.89 -4.00
CA SER A 284 -16.32 6.37 -2.81
C SER A 284 -17.23 5.30 -2.22
N ASN A 285 -17.20 5.15 -0.91
CA ASN A 285 -18.14 4.32 -0.14
C ASN A 285 -19.48 5.03 0.17
N GLY A 286 -19.93 5.93 -0.67
CA GLY A 286 -21.15 6.75 -0.48
C GLY A 286 -20.81 8.19 -0.10
N ARG A 287 -21.81 9.10 -0.16
CA ARG A 287 -21.63 10.52 0.14
C ARG A 287 -21.94 10.84 1.60
N ASP A 288 -23.21 10.67 1.99
CA ASP A 288 -23.70 11.09 3.31
C ASP A 288 -23.67 9.95 4.32
N LEU A 289 -24.03 8.75 3.89
CA LEU A 289 -23.96 7.51 4.66
C LEU A 289 -23.11 6.50 3.90
N PRO A 290 -22.10 5.89 4.53
CA PRO A 290 -21.30 4.84 3.89
C PRO A 290 -22.18 3.66 3.47
N GLN A 291 -21.98 3.17 2.24
CA GLN A 291 -22.71 2.02 1.74
C GLN A 291 -22.25 0.74 2.44
N PHE A 292 -20.94 0.62 2.68
CA PHE A 292 -20.36 -0.49 3.43
C PHE A 292 -19.93 -0.02 4.82
N THR A 293 -20.24 -0.82 5.84
CA THR A 293 -19.49 -0.79 7.10
C THR A 293 -18.08 -1.25 6.80
N ALA A 294 -17.07 -0.51 7.26
CA ALA A 294 -15.69 -0.79 6.89
C ALA A 294 -14.69 -0.47 8.00
N THR A 295 -13.55 -1.15 7.99
CA THR A 295 -12.35 -0.71 8.70
C THR A 295 -11.51 0.15 7.76
N ARG A 296 -11.48 1.46 8.01
CA ARG A 296 -10.82 2.47 7.16
C ARG A 296 -9.38 2.68 7.58
N SER A 297 -8.46 2.42 6.67
CA SER A 297 -7.03 2.64 6.87
C SER A 297 -6.58 3.99 6.30
N PRO A 298 -5.65 4.73 6.95
CA PRO A 298 -5.07 5.95 6.40
C PRO A 298 -3.98 5.63 5.36
N VAL A 299 -4.36 5.04 4.21
CA VAL A 299 -3.42 4.53 3.20
C VAL A 299 -2.52 5.64 2.63
N ARG A 300 -3.11 6.81 2.31
CA ARG A 300 -2.34 7.96 1.79
C ARG A 300 -1.33 8.48 2.81
N GLU A 301 -1.73 8.53 4.08
CA GLU A 301 -0.82 8.89 5.18
C GLU A 301 0.30 7.86 5.35
N ALA A 302 0.01 6.56 5.18
CA ALA A 302 1.03 5.53 5.19
C ALA A 302 2.08 5.76 4.09
N GLY A 303 1.67 6.16 2.89
CA GLY A 303 2.57 6.53 1.80
C GLY A 303 3.46 7.71 2.14
N ARG A 304 2.88 8.78 2.66
CA ARG A 304 3.62 9.98 3.11
C ARG A 304 4.68 9.63 4.16
N LEU A 305 4.30 8.91 5.20
CA LEU A 305 5.20 8.51 6.28
C LEU A 305 6.31 7.56 5.81
N ALA A 306 5.98 6.59 4.94
CA ALA A 306 6.98 5.69 4.36
C ALA A 306 8.05 6.46 3.56
N ALA A 307 7.61 7.45 2.78
CA ALA A 307 8.51 8.31 2.01
C ALA A 307 9.43 9.13 2.93
N GLU A 308 8.89 9.73 3.99
CA GLU A 308 9.68 10.47 4.98
C GLU A 308 10.72 9.57 5.68
N MET A 309 10.31 8.36 6.09
CA MET A 309 11.22 7.37 6.70
C MET A 309 12.36 7.02 5.75
N LEU A 310 12.05 6.79 4.46
CA LEU A 310 13.03 6.44 3.46
C LEU A 310 14.00 7.59 3.18
N LEU A 311 13.50 8.82 3.03
CA LEU A 311 14.35 10.00 2.79
C LEU A 311 15.31 10.27 3.96
N ARG A 312 14.84 10.11 5.22
CA ARG A 312 15.74 10.19 6.39
C ARG A 312 16.85 9.14 6.32
N ARG A 313 16.49 7.90 5.97
CA ARG A 313 17.45 6.80 5.87
C ARG A 313 18.45 6.97 4.72
N ILE A 314 18.04 7.60 3.62
CA ILE A 314 18.93 7.97 2.50
C ILE A 314 19.90 9.08 2.96
N ALA A 315 19.40 10.04 3.73
CA ALA A 315 20.22 11.15 4.23
C ALA A 315 21.26 10.68 5.25
N ASP A 316 20.88 9.76 6.13
CA ASP A 316 21.74 9.15 7.15
C ASP A 316 21.53 7.62 7.21
N PRO A 317 22.36 6.84 6.50
CA PRO A 317 22.30 5.38 6.52
C PRO A 317 22.59 4.75 7.89
N GLY A 318 23.20 5.50 8.82
CA GLY A 318 23.51 5.05 10.17
C GLY A 318 22.33 5.05 11.14
N LEU A 319 21.20 5.64 10.76
CA LEU A 319 20.00 5.65 11.59
C LEU A 319 19.50 4.24 11.91
N PRO A 320 19.03 3.99 13.14
CA PRO A 320 18.40 2.73 13.47
C PRO A 320 17.12 2.52 12.64
N PRO A 321 16.71 1.26 12.43
CA PRO A 321 15.43 0.96 11.79
C PRO A 321 14.26 1.63 12.52
N GLU A 322 13.38 2.27 11.76
CA GLU A 322 12.15 2.89 12.25
C GLU A 322 10.94 2.00 11.93
N THR A 323 10.04 1.85 12.90
CA THR A 323 8.83 1.05 12.74
C THR A 323 7.60 1.88 13.08
N ARG A 324 6.55 1.79 12.25
CA ARG A 324 5.28 2.49 12.45
C ARG A 324 4.11 1.54 12.29
N VAL A 325 3.17 1.58 13.23
CA VAL A 325 1.87 0.92 13.13
C VAL A 325 0.80 2.00 13.06
N LEU A 326 -0.07 1.89 12.07
CA LEU A 326 -1.23 2.76 11.91
C LEU A 326 -2.50 1.99 12.25
N GLU A 327 -3.47 2.71 12.81
CA GLU A 327 -4.76 2.14 13.20
C GLU A 327 -5.80 2.34 12.10
N ALA A 328 -6.64 1.32 11.88
CA ALA A 328 -7.82 1.43 11.05
C ALA A 328 -9.05 1.77 11.92
N GLN A 329 -9.86 2.72 11.48
CA GLN A 329 -11.10 3.13 12.16
C GLN A 329 -12.28 2.30 11.68
N LEU A 330 -13.18 1.88 12.59
CA LEU A 330 -14.44 1.26 12.19
C LEU A 330 -15.45 2.35 11.83
N ILE A 331 -15.88 2.33 10.58
CA ILE A 331 -16.90 3.23 10.03
C ILE A 331 -18.17 2.43 9.78
N ILE A 332 -19.26 2.87 10.36
CA ILE A 332 -20.56 2.18 10.22
C ILE A 332 -21.29 2.67 8.97
N GLY A 333 -21.81 1.74 8.20
CA GLY A 333 -22.60 1.98 7.00
C GLY A 333 -23.81 1.05 6.92
N ASP A 334 -24.53 1.10 5.81
CA ASP A 334 -25.82 0.40 5.62
C ASP A 334 -25.66 -1.11 5.37
N SER A 335 -24.46 -1.60 5.15
CA SER A 335 -24.23 -3.01 4.79
C SER A 335 -24.30 -3.98 5.93
N THR A 336 -24.48 -3.52 7.18
CA THR A 336 -24.53 -4.38 8.37
C THR A 336 -25.79 -4.13 9.19
N GLY A 337 -26.37 -5.21 9.72
CA GLY A 337 -27.53 -5.17 10.61
C GLY A 337 -27.53 -6.36 11.58
N PRO A 338 -28.53 -6.48 12.45
CA PRO A 338 -28.64 -7.62 13.36
C PRO A 338 -28.70 -8.96 12.61
N ALA A 339 -28.12 -9.99 13.20
CA ALA A 339 -28.17 -11.33 12.61
C ALA A 339 -29.63 -11.79 12.44
N PRO A 340 -30.02 -12.34 11.27
CA PRO A 340 -31.36 -12.85 11.06
C PRO A 340 -31.62 -14.04 11.99
N SER A 341 -32.84 -14.15 12.51
CA SER A 341 -33.26 -15.25 13.41
C SER A 341 -33.15 -16.64 12.75
N ARG A 342 -33.24 -16.70 11.42
CA ARG A 342 -32.94 -17.88 10.60
C ARG A 342 -32.24 -17.43 9.31
N PRO A 343 -31.16 -18.13 8.90
CA PRO A 343 -30.56 -17.88 7.58
C PRO A 343 -31.61 -18.12 6.49
N ARG A 344 -31.76 -17.18 5.55
CA ARG A 344 -32.59 -17.41 4.37
C ARG A 344 -31.84 -18.36 3.44
N GLN A 345 -32.47 -19.49 3.11
CA GLN A 345 -31.97 -20.36 2.06
C GLN A 345 -32.20 -19.73 0.70
N VAL A 346 -31.20 -19.77 -0.14
CA VAL A 346 -31.29 -19.37 -1.54
C VAL A 346 -32.09 -20.44 -2.27
N PRO A 347 -33.16 -20.11 -3.02
CA PRO A 347 -33.84 -21.08 -3.87
C PRO A 347 -32.85 -21.71 -4.86
N ALA A 348 -32.93 -23.04 -5.04
CA ALA A 348 -32.08 -23.77 -5.96
C ALA A 348 -32.26 -23.32 -7.41
#